data_87b83b7be450b769604ad887ac7b1623
#
_entry.id   87b83b7be450b769604ad887ac7b1623
#
_cell.length_a   1.000
_cell.length_b   1.000
_cell.length_c   1.000
_cell.angle_alpha   90.00
_cell.angle_beta   90.00
_cell.angle_gamma   90.00
#
_symmetry.space_group_name_H-M   'P 1'
#
loop_
_entity.id
_entity.type
_entity.pdbx_description
1 polymer ?
#
loop_
_entity_poly.entity_id
_entity_poly.type
_entity_poly.pdbx_seq_one_letter_code
_entity_poly.pdbx_strand_id
1 'polypeptide(L)'
;MNIFVINLPSAIERRQFQEKQLSRLGLDYQIIAATTINDIDNDTYKKHYYDWQRPLQKTEVACYFSHQKLWKRIVKDNSPALILEDDVVLSKYTLNLL
;
A
#
# COMPACT_ATOMS: atom_id res chain seq x y z
N MET A 1 -7.08 13.06 -8.43
CA MET A 1 -6.84 11.60 -8.16
C MET A 1 -6.36 11.42 -6.74
N ASN A 2 -6.94 10.47 -6.03
CA ASN A 2 -6.48 10.12 -4.69
C ASN A 2 -5.15 9.36 -4.75
N ILE A 3 -4.26 9.64 -3.82
CA ILE A 3 -2.99 8.93 -3.68
C ILE A 3 -2.95 8.30 -2.29
N PHE A 4 -2.78 6.98 -2.25
CA PHE A 4 -2.65 6.23 -1.00
C PHE A 4 -1.26 5.63 -0.92
N VAL A 5 -0.60 5.82 0.22
CA VAL A 5 0.72 5.24 0.48
C VAL A 5 0.56 4.17 1.56
N ILE A 6 0.88 2.93 1.22
CA ILE A 6 0.88 1.83 2.18
C ILE A 6 2.20 1.87 2.95
N ASN A 7 2.11 1.99 4.27
CA ASN A 7 3.28 2.10 5.14
C ASN A 7 3.08 1.30 6.42
N LEU A 8 4.06 0.48 6.77
CA LEU A 8 4.10 -0.16 8.09
C LEU A 8 4.31 0.92 9.16
N PRO A 9 3.50 0.95 10.22
CA PRO A 9 3.63 2.00 11.26
C PRO A 9 5.03 2.08 11.88
N SER A 10 5.77 0.97 11.92
CA SER A 10 7.15 0.91 12.43
C SER A 10 8.18 1.48 11.45
N ALA A 11 7.87 1.61 10.17
CA ALA A 11 8.78 2.11 9.15
C ALA A 11 8.70 3.65 9.06
N ILE A 12 9.15 4.32 10.10
CA ILE A 12 9.02 5.78 10.25
C ILE A 12 9.85 6.53 9.21
N GLU A 13 11.06 6.09 8.93
CA GLU A 13 11.94 6.74 7.95
C GLU A 13 11.37 6.67 6.53
N ARG A 14 10.79 5.54 6.15
CA ARG A 14 10.13 5.37 4.85
C ARG A 14 8.92 6.29 4.72
N ARG A 15 8.12 6.41 5.79
CA ARG A 15 7.00 7.32 5.81
C ARG A 15 7.46 8.76 5.63
N GLN A 16 8.48 9.19 6.36
CA GLN A 16 9.01 10.55 6.25
C GLN A 16 9.55 10.83 4.86
N PHE A 17 10.20 9.86 4.23
CA PHE A 17 10.67 9.99 2.86
C PHE A 17 9.50 10.24 1.90
N GLN A 18 8.41 9.49 2.01
CA GLN A 18 7.24 9.65 1.15
C GLN A 18 6.54 10.98 1.42
N GLU A 19 6.41 11.39 2.66
CA GLU A 19 5.83 12.69 3.00
C GLU A 19 6.59 13.84 2.36
N LYS A 20 7.92 13.80 2.43
CA LYS A 20 8.78 14.81 1.79
C LYS A 20 8.68 14.77 0.27
N GLN A 21 8.72 13.57 -0.32
CA GLN A 21 8.66 13.39 -1.76
C GLN A 21 7.35 13.93 -2.34
N LEU A 22 6.23 13.52 -1.78
CA LEU A 22 4.91 13.89 -2.28
C LEU A 22 4.62 15.37 -2.04
N SER A 23 5.03 15.92 -0.90
CA SER A 23 4.89 17.35 -0.61
C SER A 23 5.71 18.20 -1.58
N ARG A 24 6.94 17.77 -1.90
CA ARG A 24 7.80 18.47 -2.85
C ARG A 24 7.22 18.48 -4.25
N LEU A 25 6.53 17.41 -4.64
CA LEU A 25 5.86 17.31 -5.94
C LEU A 25 4.50 18.01 -5.96
N GLY A 26 4.04 18.54 -4.82
CA GLY A 26 2.75 19.23 -4.74
C GLY A 26 1.55 18.29 -4.82
N LEU A 27 1.72 17.04 -4.42
CA LEU A 27 0.67 16.01 -4.48
C LEU A 27 0.02 15.83 -3.12
N ASP A 28 -1.31 15.80 -3.08
CA ASP A 28 -2.07 15.42 -1.90
C ASP A 28 -2.08 13.89 -1.77
N TYR A 29 -1.93 13.40 -0.54
CA TYR A 29 -1.80 11.97 -0.27
C TYR A 29 -2.39 11.60 1.09
N GLN A 30 -2.64 10.30 1.27
CA GLN A 30 -3.00 9.70 2.55
C GLN A 30 -2.06 8.53 2.86
N ILE A 31 -1.55 8.49 4.09
CA ILE A 31 -0.77 7.36 4.58
C ILE A 31 -1.75 6.33 5.15
N ILE A 32 -1.67 5.12 4.62
CA ILE A 32 -2.53 4.00 5.04
C ILE A 32 -1.66 2.97 5.75
N ALA A 33 -2.03 2.62 6.97
CA ALA A 33 -1.32 1.61 7.73
C ALA A 33 -1.39 0.25 7.02
N ALA A 34 -0.24 -0.35 6.78
CA ALA A 34 -0.16 -1.66 6.15
C ALA A 34 -0.68 -2.75 7.10
N THR A 35 -1.30 -3.78 6.51
CA THR A 35 -1.60 -5.00 7.25
C THR A 35 -0.30 -5.72 7.60
N THR A 36 -0.12 -6.07 8.86
CA THR A 36 1.08 -6.75 9.34
C THR A 36 0.84 -8.25 9.47
N ILE A 37 1.91 -9.01 9.65
CA ILE A 37 1.80 -10.45 9.90
C ILE A 37 1.03 -10.75 11.19
N ASN A 38 0.99 -9.82 12.14
CA ASN A 38 0.25 -9.96 13.39
C ASN A 38 -1.26 -9.77 13.20
N ASP A 39 -1.69 -9.14 12.11
CA ASP A 39 -3.10 -8.92 11.77
C ASP A 39 -3.72 -10.13 11.07
N ILE A 40 -2.92 -11.13 10.74
CA ILE A 40 -3.35 -12.32 10.00
C ILE A 40 -3.27 -13.52 10.94
N ASP A 41 -4.40 -14.16 11.20
CA ASP A 41 -4.42 -15.40 11.96
C ASP A 41 -3.95 -16.59 11.10
N ASN A 42 -3.67 -17.72 11.77
CA ASN A 42 -3.18 -18.90 11.08
C ASN A 42 -4.20 -19.51 10.12
N ASP A 43 -5.48 -19.41 10.43
CA ASP A 43 -6.53 -19.96 9.57
C ASP A 43 -6.65 -19.14 8.27
N THR A 44 -6.60 -17.82 8.38
CA THR A 44 -6.57 -16.92 7.21
C THR A 44 -5.33 -17.16 6.38
N TYR A 45 -4.17 -17.31 7.00
CA TYR A 45 -2.93 -17.61 6.29
C TYR A 45 -3.03 -18.94 5.53
N LYS A 46 -3.50 -19.99 6.16
CA LYS A 46 -3.66 -21.29 5.52
C LYS A 46 -4.62 -21.26 4.35
N LYS A 47 -5.67 -20.46 4.45
CA LYS A 47 -6.65 -20.28 3.38
C LYS A 47 -6.01 -19.71 2.11
N HIS A 48 -5.02 -18.81 2.24
CA HIS A 48 -4.37 -18.14 1.12
C HIS A 48 -3.00 -18.71 0.77
N TYR A 49 -2.55 -19.76 1.46
CA TYR A 49 -1.20 -20.31 1.34
C TYR A 49 -0.86 -20.74 -0.09
N TYR A 50 -1.82 -21.28 -0.83
CA TYR A 50 -1.65 -21.79 -2.19
C TYR A 50 -2.37 -20.94 -3.25
N ASP A 51 -2.63 -19.67 -3.00
CA ASP A 51 -3.29 -18.79 -3.98
C ASP A 51 -2.41 -18.54 -5.23
N TRP A 52 -1.12 -18.85 -5.15
CA TRP A 52 -0.16 -18.74 -6.23
C TRP A 52 0.46 -20.11 -6.54
N GLN A 53 1.29 -20.15 -7.60
CA GLN A 53 1.97 -21.39 -8.03
C GLN A 53 2.93 -21.95 -6.97
N ARG A 54 3.38 -21.12 -6.04
CA ARG A 54 4.22 -21.50 -4.91
C ARG A 54 3.54 -21.13 -3.60
N PRO A 55 3.89 -21.79 -2.49
CA PRO A 55 3.39 -21.38 -1.19
C PRO A 55 3.75 -19.92 -0.87
N LEU A 56 2.79 -19.15 -0.36
CA LEU A 56 3.00 -17.75 0.01
C LEU A 56 3.59 -17.64 1.41
N GLN A 57 4.52 -16.71 1.58
CA GLN A 57 4.96 -16.31 2.91
C GLN A 57 3.88 -15.44 3.58
N LYS A 58 3.87 -15.43 4.92
CA LYS A 58 2.89 -14.65 5.67
C LYS A 58 2.97 -13.15 5.36
N THR A 59 4.18 -12.63 5.11
CA THR A 59 4.38 -11.24 4.68
C THR A 59 3.74 -10.94 3.32
N GLU A 60 3.76 -11.90 2.40
CA GLU A 60 3.12 -11.75 1.09
C GLU A 60 1.60 -11.71 1.22
N VAL A 61 1.03 -12.53 2.10
CA VAL A 61 -0.40 -12.52 2.39
C VAL A 61 -0.79 -11.19 3.03
N ALA A 62 0.03 -10.65 3.95
CA ALA A 62 -0.21 -9.34 4.56
C ALA A 62 -0.21 -8.23 3.51
N CYS A 63 0.74 -8.26 2.57
CA CYS A 63 0.80 -7.30 1.47
C CYS A 63 -0.46 -7.36 0.60
N TYR A 64 -0.93 -8.56 0.27
CA TYR A 64 -2.18 -8.76 -0.46
C TYR A 64 -3.36 -8.10 0.25
N PHE A 65 -3.51 -8.29 1.56
CA PHE A 65 -4.61 -7.69 2.31
C PHE A 65 -4.51 -6.17 2.41
N SER A 66 -3.29 -5.61 2.45
CA SER A 66 -3.09 -4.16 2.41
C SER A 66 -3.67 -3.57 1.10
N HIS A 67 -3.38 -4.20 -0.03
CA HIS A 67 -3.90 -3.77 -1.32
C HIS A 67 -5.41 -4.02 -1.44
N GLN A 68 -5.91 -5.18 -1.01
CA GLN A 68 -7.33 -5.53 -1.06
C GLN A 68 -8.19 -4.51 -0.30
N LYS A 69 -7.74 -4.06 0.86
CA LYS A 69 -8.41 -3.06 1.66
C LYS A 69 -8.59 -1.75 0.89
N LEU A 70 -7.57 -1.32 0.14
CA LEU A 70 -7.64 -0.13 -0.70
C LEU A 70 -8.48 -0.35 -1.95
N TRP A 71 -8.41 -1.51 -2.58
CA TRP A 71 -9.25 -1.82 -3.73
C TRP A 71 -10.74 -1.72 -3.40
N LYS A 72 -11.15 -2.25 -2.24
CA LYS A 72 -12.52 -2.15 -1.76
C LYS A 72 -12.95 -0.71 -1.55
N ARG A 73 -12.06 0.13 -1.01
CA ARG A 73 -12.32 1.55 -0.81
C ARG A 73 -12.48 2.29 -2.15
N ILE A 74 -11.61 2.00 -3.11
CA ILE A 74 -11.67 2.61 -4.45
C ILE A 74 -12.99 2.27 -5.14
N VAL A 75 -13.42 1.03 -5.07
CA VAL A 75 -14.70 0.59 -5.64
C VAL A 75 -15.87 1.32 -4.95
N LYS A 76 -15.85 1.41 -3.63
CA LYS A 76 -16.88 2.08 -2.85
C LYS A 76 -16.97 3.56 -3.19
N ASP A 77 -15.83 4.24 -3.29
CA ASP A 77 -15.76 5.67 -3.56
C ASP A 77 -16.01 5.99 -5.05
N ASN A 78 -15.96 4.99 -5.91
CA ASN A 78 -16.13 5.13 -7.37
C ASN A 78 -15.23 6.22 -7.94
N SER A 79 -13.97 6.28 -7.49
CA SER A 79 -13.00 7.31 -7.86
C SER A 79 -11.64 6.65 -8.10
N PRO A 80 -10.94 7.02 -9.18
CA PRO A 80 -9.61 6.47 -9.44
C PRO A 80 -8.62 6.88 -8.34
N ALA A 81 -7.64 6.01 -8.09
CA ALA A 81 -6.61 6.26 -7.10
C ALA A 81 -5.29 5.63 -7.52
N LEU A 82 -4.20 6.23 -7.04
CA LEU A 82 -2.85 5.69 -7.17
C LEU A 82 -2.45 5.08 -5.83
N ILE A 83 -2.04 3.81 -5.86
CA ILE A 83 -1.56 3.11 -4.67
C ILE A 83 -0.05 3.00 -4.77
N LEU A 84 0.66 3.52 -3.76
CA LEU A 84 2.11 3.48 -3.68
C LEU A 84 2.53 2.64 -2.46
N GLU A 85 3.61 1.88 -2.62
CA GLU A 85 4.34 1.32 -1.50
C GLU A 85 5.35 2.36 -0.99
N ASP A 86 5.79 2.23 0.26
CA ASP A 86 6.60 3.25 0.92
C ASP A 86 8.06 3.29 0.48
N ASP A 87 8.49 2.42 -0.42
CA ASP A 87 9.83 2.38 -1.00
C ASP A 87 9.92 2.95 -2.42
N VAL A 88 8.83 3.50 -2.93
CA VAL A 88 8.78 4.03 -4.31
C VAL A 88 9.48 5.37 -4.41
N VAL A 89 10.26 5.57 -5.48
CA VAL A 89 10.84 6.87 -5.85
C VAL A 89 10.17 7.36 -7.10
N LEU A 90 9.57 8.56 -7.03
CA LEU A 90 8.81 9.14 -8.13
C LEU A 90 9.66 10.10 -8.95
N SER A 91 9.39 10.12 -10.26
CA SER A 91 9.99 11.12 -11.17
C SER A 91 9.46 12.51 -10.85
N LYS A 92 10.31 13.54 -11.09
CA LYS A 92 9.88 14.94 -11.03
C LYS A 92 8.77 15.27 -12.02
N TYR A 93 8.53 14.44 -13.01
CA TYR A 93 7.49 14.62 -14.02
C TYR A 93 6.17 13.91 -13.65
N THR A 94 6.10 13.28 -12.49
CA THR A 94 4.92 12.49 -12.07
C THR A 94 3.63 13.32 -12.10
N LEU A 95 3.68 14.57 -11.63
CA LEU A 95 2.51 15.45 -11.62
C LEU A 95 1.92 15.63 -13.02
N ASN A 96 2.75 15.71 -14.04
CA ASN A 96 2.32 15.90 -15.43
C ASN A 96 1.69 14.65 -16.03
N LEU A 97 1.93 13.48 -15.43
CA LEU A 97 1.40 12.19 -15.88
C LEU A 97 0.07 11.82 -15.21
N LEU A 98 -0.25 12.47 -14.13
CA LEU A 98 -1.49 12.27 -13.40
C LEU A 98 -2.56 13.23 -13.88
#